data_dff453716a1463a811005ea6bdc297c4
#
_entry.id   dff453716a1463a811005ea6bdc297c4
#
_cell.length_a   1.000
_cell.length_b   1.000
_cell.length_c   1.000
_cell.angle_alpha   90.00
_cell.angle_beta   90.00
_cell.angle_gamma   90.00
#
_symmetry.space_group_name_H-M   'P 1'
#
loop_
_entity.id
_entity.type
_entity.pdbx_description
1 polymer ?
#
loop_
_entity_poly.entity_id
_entity_poly.type
_entity_poly.pdbx_seq_one_letter_code
_entity_poly.pdbx_strand_id
1 'polypeptide(L)'
;PLPEVQLLSNGRYHVMVTQAGGGYSRWKDLAVTRWREDATRDPWGMFCYIRDISTGEYWSTAYQPTLKQPDRYEAIFSDSKVEFRRRDDDINTYTQIAVSPEDDIELRRIRITNRSRKRRELDVTSYAEIVMAQPAADEIHPAFSNLFVQTEIIPDHQAILSTRRPRSENDPAYWNFHLMALQGKDSGEASYETDRLKFVGRGNTLSNPQAMKLSVEGSNALSGTEGSVLDPVVSIRRTIRLAPGESVTVDIVSGMAETRAKTLGLVEKYRDRRLADRVFNLAWTHSELTLRQINATQADAQLYGRLVGSVVYANASLRTDPKIIVKNHRGQSGLWGYAISG
;
A
#
# COMPACT_ATOMS: atom_id res chain seq x y z
N PRO A 1 9.56 8.58 -18.20
CA PRO A 1 9.57 9.49 -17.05
C PRO A 1 9.79 8.69 -15.76
N LEU A 2 10.50 9.30 -14.80
CA LEU A 2 10.64 8.70 -13.47
C LEU A 2 9.30 8.75 -12.74
N PRO A 3 9.03 7.80 -11.82
CA PRO A 3 7.90 7.89 -10.92
C PRO A 3 7.96 9.19 -10.08
N GLU A 4 6.85 9.91 -10.03
CA GLU A 4 6.65 10.95 -9.03
C GLU A 4 6.16 10.31 -7.74
N VAL A 5 6.73 10.71 -6.61
CA VAL A 5 6.46 10.09 -5.33
C VAL A 5 6.07 11.12 -4.27
N GLN A 6 5.27 10.66 -3.30
CA GLN A 6 4.99 11.38 -2.07
C GLN A 6 5.38 10.51 -0.87
N LEU A 7 6.05 11.12 0.09
CA LEU A 7 6.35 10.50 1.39
C LEU A 7 5.39 11.03 2.45
N LEU A 8 4.77 10.11 3.19
CA LEU A 8 3.94 10.41 4.36
C LEU A 8 4.58 9.75 5.58
N SER A 9 4.64 10.47 6.70
CA SER A 9 5.34 9.96 7.88
C SER A 9 4.86 10.62 9.18
N ASN A 10 4.91 9.84 10.26
CA ASN A 10 4.80 10.35 11.64
C ASN A 10 6.13 10.25 12.42
N GLY A 11 7.24 10.02 11.71
CA GLY A 11 8.58 9.82 12.30
C GLY A 11 8.88 8.36 12.68
N ARG A 12 7.90 7.45 12.69
CA ARG A 12 8.06 6.02 13.02
C ARG A 12 7.48 5.11 11.94
N TYR A 13 6.32 5.47 11.40
CA TYR A 13 5.65 4.80 10.29
C TYR A 13 5.77 5.66 9.05
N HIS A 14 6.27 5.08 7.97
CA HIS A 14 6.59 5.78 6.74
C HIS A 14 5.91 5.10 5.55
N VAL A 15 5.26 5.89 4.71
CA VAL A 15 4.61 5.41 3.50
C VAL A 15 5.14 6.21 2.32
N MET A 16 5.60 5.52 1.30
CA MET A 16 5.86 6.10 -0.02
C MET A 16 4.76 5.68 -0.97
N VAL A 17 4.25 6.63 -1.75
CA VAL A 17 3.24 6.37 -2.78
C VAL A 17 3.67 7.03 -4.08
N THR A 18 3.63 6.28 -5.19
CA THR A 18 3.88 6.82 -6.53
C THR A 18 2.59 7.35 -7.18
N GLN A 19 2.72 8.20 -8.19
CA GLN A 19 1.56 8.69 -8.96
C GLN A 19 0.77 7.54 -9.65
N ALA A 20 1.39 6.38 -9.83
CA ALA A 20 0.72 5.19 -10.36
C ALA A 20 0.06 4.34 -9.27
N GLY A 21 0.27 4.65 -7.97
CA GLY A 21 -0.29 3.93 -6.83
C GLY A 21 0.59 2.79 -6.30
N GLY A 22 1.80 2.63 -6.82
CA GLY A 22 2.85 1.79 -6.21
C GLY A 22 3.43 2.43 -4.96
N GLY A 23 4.33 1.72 -4.28
CA GLY A 23 5.04 2.25 -3.11
C GLY A 23 5.30 1.22 -2.02
N TYR A 24 5.64 1.71 -0.83
CA TYR A 24 5.95 0.86 0.33
C TYR A 24 5.41 1.44 1.63
N SER A 25 5.35 0.57 2.63
CA SER A 25 5.17 0.95 4.04
C SER A 25 6.34 0.42 4.85
N ARG A 26 6.87 1.26 5.75
CA ARG A 26 7.98 0.95 6.67
C ARG A 26 7.61 1.36 8.09
N TRP A 27 8.08 0.61 9.05
CA TRP A 27 7.96 0.93 10.47
C TRP A 27 9.33 0.88 11.12
N LYS A 28 9.83 2.04 11.57
CA LYS A 28 11.21 2.19 12.04
C LYS A 28 12.18 1.75 10.92
N ASP A 29 13.02 0.76 11.18
CA ASP A 29 13.96 0.14 10.24
C ASP A 29 13.41 -1.09 9.49
N LEU A 30 12.16 -1.49 9.77
CA LEU A 30 11.54 -2.67 9.16
C LEU A 30 10.70 -2.30 7.93
N ALA A 31 10.86 -3.04 6.84
CA ALA A 31 9.88 -3.07 5.78
C ALA A 31 8.61 -3.76 6.28
N VAL A 32 7.48 -3.08 6.21
CA VAL A 32 6.15 -3.67 6.48
C VAL A 32 5.66 -4.39 5.24
N THR A 33 5.71 -3.69 4.11
CA THR A 33 5.36 -4.25 2.80
C THR A 33 6.58 -4.36 1.90
N ARG A 34 6.54 -5.33 0.97
CA ARG A 34 7.63 -5.53 0.00
C ARG A 34 7.67 -4.40 -1.01
N TRP A 35 8.88 -3.92 -1.24
CA TRP A 35 9.18 -2.97 -2.31
C TRP A 35 10.61 -3.14 -2.80
N ARG A 36 10.78 -2.96 -4.10
CA ARG A 36 12.07 -2.90 -4.76
C ARG A 36 12.06 -1.78 -5.78
N GLU A 37 13.17 -1.09 -5.93
CA GLU A 37 13.30 -0.05 -6.93
C GLU A 37 13.16 -0.68 -8.32
N ASP A 38 12.16 -0.23 -9.07
CA ASP A 38 11.91 -0.62 -10.46
C ASP A 38 11.21 0.53 -11.19
N ALA A 39 12.01 1.44 -11.75
CA ALA A 39 11.49 2.59 -12.51
C ALA A 39 10.75 2.19 -13.80
N THR A 40 10.84 0.93 -14.23
CA THR A 40 10.22 0.43 -15.47
C THR A 40 8.81 -0.08 -15.23
N ARG A 41 8.61 -0.88 -14.18
CA ARG A 41 7.34 -1.59 -13.94
C ARG A 41 6.59 -1.07 -12.73
N ASP A 42 7.29 -0.65 -11.68
CA ASP A 42 6.74 -0.17 -10.40
C ASP A 42 5.58 -1.06 -9.84
N PRO A 43 5.73 -2.40 -9.77
CA PRO A 43 4.63 -3.31 -9.49
C PRO A 43 4.40 -3.57 -8.01
N TRP A 44 5.09 -2.86 -7.12
CA TRP A 44 5.07 -3.07 -5.67
C TRP A 44 4.16 -2.05 -4.99
N GLY A 45 3.39 -2.49 -4.00
CA GLY A 45 2.55 -1.58 -3.22
C GLY A 45 1.44 -2.29 -2.47
N MET A 46 0.65 -1.47 -1.78
CA MET A 46 -0.64 -1.87 -1.26
C MET A 46 -1.72 -1.44 -2.25
N PHE A 47 -2.47 -2.40 -2.77
CA PHE A 47 -3.45 -2.19 -3.83
C PHE A 47 -4.87 -2.46 -3.37
N CYS A 48 -5.83 -1.87 -4.07
CA CYS A 48 -7.23 -2.20 -3.94
C CYS A 48 -7.83 -2.41 -5.34
N TYR A 49 -8.32 -3.61 -5.58
CA TYR A 49 -9.02 -3.98 -6.80
C TYR A 49 -10.52 -3.76 -6.63
N ILE A 50 -11.16 -3.37 -7.71
CA ILE A 50 -12.61 -3.33 -7.85
C ILE A 50 -12.98 -4.24 -9.01
N ARG A 51 -13.91 -5.17 -8.81
CA ARG A 51 -14.43 -6.05 -9.85
C ARG A 51 -15.94 -5.89 -9.95
N ASP A 52 -16.45 -5.64 -11.12
CA ASP A 52 -17.88 -5.74 -11.39
C ASP A 52 -18.29 -7.21 -11.55
N ILE A 53 -19.18 -7.66 -10.67
CA ILE A 53 -19.61 -9.07 -10.64
C ILE A 53 -20.43 -9.42 -11.88
N SER A 54 -21.17 -8.46 -12.45
CA SER A 54 -22.05 -8.70 -13.59
C SER A 54 -21.30 -8.91 -14.91
N THR A 55 -20.14 -8.24 -15.07
CA THR A 55 -19.33 -8.29 -16.30
C THR A 55 -18.06 -9.10 -16.14
N GLY A 56 -17.59 -9.27 -14.90
CA GLY A 56 -16.27 -9.86 -14.61
C GLY A 56 -15.11 -8.89 -14.86
N GLU A 57 -15.38 -7.68 -15.35
CA GLU A 57 -14.34 -6.68 -15.51
C GLU A 57 -13.83 -6.20 -14.17
N TYR A 58 -12.53 -5.93 -14.11
CA TYR A 58 -11.90 -5.41 -12.91
C TYR A 58 -10.83 -4.36 -13.24
N TRP A 59 -10.58 -3.49 -12.28
CA TRP A 59 -9.56 -2.46 -12.29
C TRP A 59 -9.04 -2.24 -10.87
N SER A 60 -8.12 -1.31 -10.68
CA SER A 60 -7.61 -0.90 -9.36
C SER A 60 -7.97 0.54 -9.06
N THR A 61 -7.94 0.94 -7.81
CA THR A 61 -8.25 2.31 -7.38
C THR A 61 -7.19 3.34 -7.80
N ALA A 62 -6.01 2.86 -8.24
CA ALA A 62 -4.95 3.62 -8.90
C ALA A 62 -4.61 2.97 -10.26
N TYR A 63 -3.57 3.42 -10.95
CA TYR A 63 -3.15 2.82 -12.23
C TYR A 63 -2.55 1.42 -12.02
N GLN A 64 -1.66 1.28 -11.02
CA GLN A 64 -1.14 0.00 -10.59
C GLN A 64 -2.17 -0.77 -9.75
N PRO A 65 -2.14 -2.10 -9.72
CA PRO A 65 -1.29 -3.00 -10.47
C PRO A 65 -1.91 -3.46 -11.80
N THR A 66 -3.19 -3.10 -12.09
CA THR A 66 -3.94 -3.63 -13.24
C THR A 66 -3.49 -3.04 -14.57
N LEU A 67 -2.84 -1.86 -14.57
CA LEU A 67 -2.43 -1.12 -15.76
C LEU A 67 -3.59 -0.81 -16.71
N LYS A 68 -4.83 -0.98 -16.24
CA LYS A 68 -6.03 -0.70 -17.05
C LYS A 68 -6.15 0.81 -17.22
N GLN A 69 -6.28 1.24 -18.47
CA GLN A 69 -6.48 2.65 -18.81
C GLN A 69 -7.85 3.10 -18.30
N PRO A 70 -7.94 4.10 -17.42
CA PRO A 70 -9.21 4.66 -16.94
C PRO A 70 -9.79 5.68 -17.92
N ASP A 71 -11.08 5.98 -17.80
CA ASP A 71 -11.72 7.11 -18.49
C ASP A 71 -11.15 8.46 -18.01
N ARG A 72 -10.84 8.54 -16.71
CA ARG A 72 -10.20 9.69 -16.06
C ARG A 72 -9.33 9.22 -14.91
N TYR A 73 -8.13 9.82 -14.82
CA TYR A 73 -7.20 9.58 -13.71
C TYR A 73 -6.50 10.86 -13.30
N GLU A 74 -6.41 11.08 -12.00
CA GLU A 74 -5.72 12.20 -11.39
C GLU A 74 -5.07 11.75 -10.09
N ALA A 75 -3.77 11.99 -9.94
CA ALA A 75 -3.03 11.82 -8.70
C ALA A 75 -2.70 13.20 -8.13
N ILE A 76 -2.99 13.43 -6.86
CA ILE A 76 -2.79 14.71 -6.19
C ILE A 76 -1.95 14.44 -4.94
N PHE A 77 -0.80 15.08 -4.86
CA PHE A 77 0.12 15.00 -3.73
C PHE A 77 0.02 16.28 -2.89
N SER A 78 -0.13 16.09 -1.59
CA SER A 78 -0.05 17.16 -0.59
C SER A 78 0.80 16.69 0.59
N ASP A 79 1.24 17.62 1.43
CA ASP A 79 2.16 17.30 2.51
C ASP A 79 1.60 16.30 3.53
N SER A 80 0.28 16.24 3.68
CA SER A 80 -0.41 15.40 4.65
C SER A 80 -1.07 14.16 4.09
N LYS A 81 -1.28 14.08 2.77
CA LYS A 81 -2.00 12.99 2.13
C LYS A 81 -1.71 12.86 0.64
N VAL A 82 -1.99 11.65 0.12
CA VAL A 82 -2.07 11.37 -1.31
C VAL A 82 -3.52 11.13 -1.69
N GLU A 83 -3.95 11.63 -2.85
CA GLU A 83 -5.30 11.44 -3.35
C GLU A 83 -5.27 10.90 -4.78
N PHE A 84 -6.15 9.93 -5.07
CA PHE A 84 -6.41 9.44 -6.42
C PHE A 84 -7.88 9.65 -6.77
N ARG A 85 -8.14 10.23 -7.93
CA ARG A 85 -9.47 10.31 -8.52
C ARG A 85 -9.46 9.51 -9.81
N ARG A 86 -10.30 8.50 -9.87
CA ARG A 86 -10.35 7.59 -11.00
C ARG A 86 -11.79 7.31 -11.41
N ARG A 87 -12.02 7.17 -12.71
CA ARG A 87 -13.30 6.74 -13.27
C ARG A 87 -13.09 5.59 -14.24
N ASP A 88 -13.91 4.55 -14.08
CA ASP A 88 -13.99 3.40 -14.95
C ASP A 88 -15.48 3.07 -15.16
N ASP A 89 -15.96 3.08 -16.38
CA ASP A 89 -17.34 2.71 -16.76
C ASP A 89 -18.42 3.20 -15.76
N ASP A 90 -18.52 4.50 -15.57
CA ASP A 90 -19.47 5.15 -14.65
C ASP A 90 -19.30 4.82 -13.16
N ILE A 91 -18.24 4.11 -12.75
CA ILE A 91 -17.84 4.00 -11.36
C ILE A 91 -16.75 5.02 -11.07
N ASN A 92 -17.04 5.94 -10.17
CA ASN A 92 -16.04 6.88 -9.66
C ASN A 92 -15.43 6.35 -8.39
N THR A 93 -14.11 6.35 -8.31
CA THR A 93 -13.35 6.08 -7.09
C THR A 93 -12.57 7.32 -6.67
N TYR A 94 -12.64 7.63 -5.39
CA TYR A 94 -11.84 8.67 -4.76
C TYR A 94 -11.10 8.06 -3.58
N THR A 95 -9.79 7.96 -3.69
CA THR A 95 -8.91 7.38 -2.66
C THR A 95 -8.11 8.46 -1.98
N GLN A 96 -8.04 8.42 -0.66
CA GLN A 96 -7.17 9.27 0.16
C GLN A 96 -6.27 8.37 1.00
N ILE A 97 -4.98 8.70 1.09
CA ILE A 97 -3.99 7.97 1.87
C ILE A 97 -3.33 8.93 2.84
N ALA A 98 -3.28 8.58 4.11
CA ALA A 98 -2.61 9.35 5.15
C ALA A 98 -1.95 8.42 6.19
N VAL A 99 -0.94 8.93 6.89
CA VAL A 99 -0.32 8.29 8.05
C VAL A 99 -0.82 8.99 9.31
N SER A 100 -1.20 8.20 10.32
CA SER A 100 -1.67 8.76 11.58
C SER A 100 -0.51 9.36 12.39
N PRO A 101 -0.61 10.60 12.90
CA PRO A 101 0.38 11.14 13.82
C PRO A 101 0.38 10.49 15.20
N GLU A 102 -0.76 9.92 15.61
CA GLU A 102 -0.92 9.31 16.94
C GLU A 102 -0.43 7.86 16.99
N ASP A 103 -0.73 7.08 15.96
CA ASP A 103 -0.47 5.65 15.90
C ASP A 103 0.35 5.28 14.67
N ASP A 104 1.05 4.17 14.75
CA ASP A 104 1.90 3.68 13.67
C ASP A 104 1.07 2.93 12.62
N ILE A 105 0.21 3.67 11.91
CA ILE A 105 -0.72 3.16 10.90
C ILE A 105 -0.78 4.07 9.66
N GLU A 106 -1.11 3.46 8.54
CA GLU A 106 -1.64 4.13 7.36
C GLU A 106 -3.13 3.86 7.21
N LEU A 107 -3.87 4.88 6.77
CA LEU A 107 -5.28 4.79 6.41
C LEU A 107 -5.44 5.09 4.92
N ARG A 108 -6.07 4.17 4.20
CA ARG A 108 -6.49 4.34 2.81
C ARG A 108 -8.01 4.34 2.75
N ARG A 109 -8.58 5.52 2.58
CA ARG A 109 -10.03 5.70 2.45
C ARG A 109 -10.42 5.73 0.99
N ILE A 110 -11.34 4.87 0.60
CA ILE A 110 -11.82 4.73 -0.76
C ILE A 110 -13.32 5.00 -0.79
N ARG A 111 -13.73 6.07 -1.44
CA ARG A 111 -15.13 6.34 -1.73
C ARG A 111 -15.46 5.86 -3.14
N ILE A 112 -16.40 4.94 -3.25
CA ILE A 112 -16.86 4.35 -4.51
C ILE A 112 -18.27 4.87 -4.77
N THR A 113 -18.50 5.45 -5.96
CA THR A 113 -19.79 6.05 -6.35
C THR A 113 -20.25 5.45 -7.67
N ASN A 114 -21.46 4.92 -7.70
CA ASN A 114 -22.12 4.47 -8.92
C ASN A 114 -22.75 5.67 -9.64
N ARG A 115 -22.23 6.06 -10.79
CA ARG A 115 -22.76 7.14 -11.66
C ARG A 115 -23.65 6.61 -12.79
N SER A 116 -23.75 5.26 -12.91
CA SER A 116 -24.60 4.65 -13.91
C SER A 116 -26.09 4.73 -13.53
N ARG A 117 -26.94 4.42 -14.48
CA ARG A 117 -28.41 4.33 -14.27
C ARG A 117 -28.87 2.98 -13.76
N LYS A 118 -27.94 2.04 -13.53
CA LYS A 118 -28.23 0.68 -13.11
C LYS A 118 -27.66 0.40 -11.72
N ARG A 119 -28.26 -0.50 -10.97
CA ARG A 119 -27.65 -1.05 -9.77
C ARG A 119 -26.38 -1.82 -10.15
N ARG A 120 -25.31 -1.62 -9.40
CA ARG A 120 -24.02 -2.31 -9.60
C ARG A 120 -23.69 -3.12 -8.35
N GLU A 121 -23.17 -4.30 -8.57
CA GLU A 121 -22.62 -5.15 -7.52
C GLU A 121 -21.14 -5.33 -7.78
N LEU A 122 -20.33 -4.89 -6.82
CA LEU A 122 -18.88 -4.79 -6.97
C LEU A 122 -18.17 -5.53 -5.83
N ASP A 123 -17.13 -6.27 -6.17
CA ASP A 123 -16.17 -6.75 -5.18
C ASP A 123 -15.05 -5.73 -4.99
N VAL A 124 -14.79 -5.40 -3.74
CA VAL A 124 -13.65 -4.57 -3.33
C VAL A 124 -12.64 -5.48 -2.64
N THR A 125 -11.43 -5.57 -3.17
CA THR A 125 -10.41 -6.51 -2.68
C THR A 125 -9.09 -5.78 -2.46
N SER A 126 -8.61 -5.78 -1.21
CA SER A 126 -7.29 -5.26 -0.86
C SER A 126 -6.19 -6.28 -1.14
N TYR A 127 -4.95 -5.83 -1.27
CA TYR A 127 -3.78 -6.68 -1.43
C TYR A 127 -2.50 -5.95 -0.99
N ALA A 128 -1.66 -6.62 -0.20
CA ALA A 128 -0.29 -6.21 0.06
C ALA A 128 0.59 -7.43 0.38
N GLU A 129 1.87 -7.40 -0.01
CA GLU A 129 2.87 -8.41 0.38
C GLU A 129 3.52 -8.00 1.69
N ILE A 130 3.52 -8.90 2.70
CA ILE A 130 4.00 -8.61 4.05
C ILE A 130 5.43 -9.16 4.22
N VAL A 131 6.31 -8.34 4.80
CA VAL A 131 7.74 -8.67 4.99
C VAL A 131 8.13 -8.69 6.46
N MET A 132 7.89 -7.60 7.19
CA MET A 132 8.23 -7.43 8.62
C MET A 132 9.71 -7.74 8.94
N ALA A 133 10.62 -7.33 8.08
CA ALA A 133 12.05 -7.53 8.20
C ALA A 133 12.82 -6.30 7.72
N GLN A 134 14.11 -6.23 8.04
CA GLN A 134 14.97 -5.23 7.43
C GLN A 134 14.99 -5.41 5.89
N PRO A 135 14.90 -4.33 5.10
CA PRO A 135 14.84 -4.40 3.64
C PRO A 135 15.96 -5.24 3.02
N ALA A 136 17.21 -5.06 3.48
CA ALA A 136 18.35 -5.82 3.00
C ALA A 136 18.21 -7.34 3.22
N ALA A 137 17.62 -7.77 4.34
CA ALA A 137 17.42 -9.18 4.63
C ALA A 137 16.36 -9.82 3.70
N ASP A 138 15.31 -9.07 3.35
CA ASP A 138 14.31 -9.52 2.36
C ASP A 138 14.89 -9.52 0.94
N GLU A 139 15.74 -8.57 0.61
CA GLU A 139 16.33 -8.45 -0.73
C GLU A 139 17.30 -9.60 -1.03
N ILE A 140 18.14 -9.98 -0.07
CA ILE A 140 19.15 -11.03 -0.25
C ILE A 140 18.50 -12.41 -0.42
N HIS A 141 17.51 -12.76 0.43
CA HIS A 141 16.86 -14.08 0.44
C HIS A 141 15.36 -13.98 0.70
N PRO A 142 14.55 -13.47 -0.23
CA PRO A 142 13.11 -13.22 -0.01
C PRO A 142 12.33 -14.50 0.33
N ALA A 143 12.59 -15.60 -0.39
CA ALA A 143 11.90 -16.87 -0.15
C ALA A 143 12.16 -17.42 1.27
N PHE A 144 13.39 -17.28 1.76
CA PHE A 144 13.74 -17.66 3.13
C PHE A 144 13.14 -16.69 4.16
N SER A 145 13.17 -15.39 3.86
CA SER A 145 12.58 -14.37 4.73
C SER A 145 11.08 -14.60 4.95
N ASN A 146 10.35 -14.99 3.92
CA ASN A 146 8.91 -15.23 3.96
C ASN A 146 8.51 -16.34 4.94
N LEU A 147 9.32 -17.39 5.12
CA LEU A 147 9.02 -18.53 5.98
C LEU A 147 8.85 -18.18 7.46
N PHE A 148 9.29 -17.00 7.87
CA PHE A 148 9.16 -16.54 9.26
C PHE A 148 7.87 -15.76 9.51
N VAL A 149 7.16 -15.35 8.49
CA VAL A 149 5.88 -14.62 8.63
C VAL A 149 4.76 -15.63 8.85
N GLN A 150 3.93 -15.35 9.85
CA GLN A 150 2.71 -16.09 10.16
C GLN A 150 1.53 -15.16 10.12
N THR A 151 0.42 -15.64 9.60
CA THR A 151 -0.82 -14.87 9.45
C THR A 151 -1.95 -15.48 10.25
N GLU A 152 -2.85 -14.63 10.76
CA GLU A 152 -4.01 -15.02 11.55
C GLU A 152 -5.21 -14.20 11.06
N ILE A 153 -6.29 -14.87 10.66
CA ILE A 153 -7.54 -14.22 10.24
C ILE A 153 -8.42 -14.00 11.46
N ILE A 154 -8.91 -12.79 11.64
CA ILE A 154 -9.82 -12.41 12.73
C ILE A 154 -11.16 -11.95 12.13
N PRO A 155 -12.09 -12.87 11.80
CA PRO A 155 -13.33 -12.56 11.08
C PRO A 155 -14.22 -11.55 11.82
N ASP A 156 -14.35 -11.67 13.15
CA ASP A 156 -15.17 -10.79 13.98
C ASP A 156 -14.71 -9.33 13.93
N HIS A 157 -13.43 -9.12 13.64
CA HIS A 157 -12.83 -7.79 13.51
C HIS A 157 -12.61 -7.36 12.06
N GLN A 158 -12.90 -8.22 11.08
CA GLN A 158 -12.69 -7.98 9.65
C GLN A 158 -11.23 -7.62 9.35
N ALA A 159 -10.30 -8.33 9.99
CA ALA A 159 -8.88 -8.06 9.96
C ALA A 159 -8.04 -9.33 9.76
N ILE A 160 -6.84 -9.13 9.26
CA ILE A 160 -5.75 -10.11 9.23
C ILE A 160 -4.65 -9.57 10.12
N LEU A 161 -4.15 -10.37 11.05
CA LEU A 161 -2.93 -10.10 11.78
C LEU A 161 -1.77 -10.85 11.14
N SER A 162 -0.59 -10.27 11.24
CA SER A 162 0.64 -10.93 10.83
C SER A 162 1.72 -10.72 11.88
N THR A 163 2.52 -11.74 12.10
CA THR A 163 3.68 -11.65 12.99
C THR A 163 4.87 -12.35 12.35
N ARG A 164 6.07 -11.95 12.74
CA ARG A 164 7.28 -12.60 12.32
C ARG A 164 7.83 -13.41 13.48
N ARG A 165 8.02 -14.72 13.27
CA ARG A 165 8.63 -15.60 14.28
C ARG A 165 10.03 -15.09 14.61
N PRO A 166 10.34 -14.81 15.89
CA PRO A 166 11.66 -14.38 16.31
C PRO A 166 12.70 -15.47 16.04
N ARG A 167 13.93 -15.07 15.77
CA ARG A 167 15.06 -15.99 15.57
C ARG A 167 15.64 -16.48 16.89
N SER A 168 15.51 -15.67 17.94
CA SER A 168 15.94 -15.98 19.29
C SER A 168 14.87 -15.55 20.30
N GLU A 169 14.96 -16.08 21.52
CA GLU A 169 14.02 -15.73 22.60
C GLU A 169 14.05 -14.24 22.98
N ASN A 170 15.18 -13.57 22.70
CA ASN A 170 15.36 -12.13 22.99
C ASN A 170 14.90 -11.20 21.85
N ASP A 171 14.58 -11.74 20.67
CA ASP A 171 14.12 -10.92 19.56
C ASP A 171 12.66 -10.52 19.78
N PRO A 172 12.31 -9.24 19.56
CA PRO A 172 10.93 -8.80 19.72
C PRO A 172 10.02 -9.38 18.63
N ALA A 173 8.88 -9.91 19.02
CA ALA A 173 7.83 -10.35 18.10
C ALA A 173 6.85 -9.20 17.84
N TYR A 174 7.09 -8.44 16.79
CA TYR A 174 6.19 -7.38 16.35
C TYR A 174 4.98 -7.92 15.60
N TRP A 175 3.89 -7.14 15.60
CA TRP A 175 2.63 -7.48 14.98
C TRP A 175 2.21 -6.43 13.98
N ASN A 176 1.81 -6.89 12.81
CA ASN A 176 1.13 -6.10 11.79
C ASN A 176 -0.36 -6.43 11.80
N PHE A 177 -1.21 -5.48 11.39
CA PHE A 177 -2.59 -5.75 11.06
C PHE A 177 -2.98 -5.12 9.73
N HIS A 178 -3.96 -5.74 9.10
CA HIS A 178 -4.63 -5.25 7.91
C HIS A 178 -6.14 -5.38 8.12
N LEU A 179 -6.85 -4.25 8.09
CA LEU A 179 -8.27 -4.14 8.38
C LEU A 179 -8.99 -3.56 7.17
N MET A 180 -10.18 -4.06 6.86
CA MET A 180 -11.09 -3.45 5.89
C MET A 180 -12.43 -3.15 6.57
N ALA A 181 -12.68 -1.89 6.92
CA ALA A 181 -13.94 -1.41 7.48
C ALA A 181 -14.82 -0.80 6.39
N LEU A 182 -16.06 -1.26 6.29
CA LEU A 182 -17.05 -0.75 5.34
C LEU A 182 -18.01 0.19 6.05
N GLN A 183 -18.18 1.38 5.51
CA GLN A 183 -19.08 2.41 6.02
C GLN A 183 -20.32 2.48 5.10
N GLY A 184 -21.45 1.89 5.52
CA GLY A 184 -22.69 1.89 4.76
C GLY A 184 -23.55 0.66 5.00
N LYS A 185 -24.72 0.65 4.36
CA LYS A 185 -25.65 -0.48 4.39
C LYS A 185 -25.24 -1.51 3.33
N ASP A 186 -25.48 -2.79 3.63
CA ASP A 186 -25.39 -3.90 2.69
C ASP A 186 -23.97 -4.27 2.21
N SER A 187 -23.26 -4.98 3.03
CA SER A 187 -22.05 -5.68 2.61
C SER A 187 -22.21 -7.17 2.84
N GLY A 188 -21.81 -7.96 1.84
CA GLY A 188 -21.64 -9.39 2.01
C GLY A 188 -20.60 -9.73 3.09
N GLU A 189 -20.51 -10.99 3.47
CA GLU A 189 -19.46 -11.46 4.38
C GLU A 189 -18.07 -11.15 3.81
N ALA A 190 -17.10 -10.88 4.70
CA ALA A 190 -15.72 -10.70 4.30
C ALA A 190 -15.08 -12.05 3.99
N SER A 191 -14.24 -12.10 2.97
CA SER A 191 -13.38 -13.26 2.69
C SER A 191 -11.92 -12.82 2.67
N TYR A 192 -11.02 -13.75 2.95
CA TYR A 192 -9.63 -13.48 3.27
C TYR A 192 -8.69 -14.37 2.48
N GLU A 193 -7.47 -13.89 2.21
CA GLU A 193 -6.40 -14.68 1.64
C GLU A 193 -5.05 -14.20 2.17
N THR A 194 -4.21 -15.14 2.56
CA THR A 194 -2.85 -14.81 3.01
C THR A 194 -1.76 -15.54 2.22
N ASP A 195 -2.11 -16.37 1.26
CA ASP A 195 -1.17 -17.04 0.36
C ASP A 195 -1.14 -16.34 -1.01
N ARG A 196 0.02 -15.80 -1.37
CA ARG A 196 0.23 -15.13 -2.66
C ARG A 196 -0.06 -16.03 -3.85
N LEU A 197 0.32 -17.30 -3.77
CA LEU A 197 0.09 -18.24 -4.87
C LEU A 197 -1.40 -18.45 -5.14
N LYS A 198 -2.22 -18.51 -4.10
CA LYS A 198 -3.68 -18.63 -4.24
C LYS A 198 -4.31 -17.32 -4.73
N PHE A 199 -3.79 -16.18 -4.30
CA PHE A 199 -4.29 -14.89 -4.78
C PHE A 199 -3.89 -14.63 -6.24
N VAL A 200 -2.60 -14.71 -6.55
CA VAL A 200 -2.08 -14.39 -7.88
C VAL A 200 -2.33 -15.52 -8.88
N GLY A 201 -2.12 -16.76 -8.45
CA GLY A 201 -2.22 -17.93 -9.33
C GLY A 201 -0.96 -18.19 -10.14
N ARG A 202 -0.79 -19.44 -10.55
CA ARG A 202 0.36 -19.88 -11.34
C ARG A 202 0.33 -19.26 -12.74
N GLY A 203 1.42 -18.66 -13.17
CA GLY A 203 1.56 -18.04 -14.49
C GLY A 203 0.85 -16.69 -14.66
N ASN A 204 0.25 -16.15 -13.57
CA ASN A 204 -0.36 -14.83 -13.54
C ASN A 204 0.56 -13.82 -12.83
N THR A 205 0.17 -12.54 -12.91
CA THR A 205 0.82 -11.40 -12.24
C THR A 205 -0.20 -10.62 -11.43
N LEU A 206 0.23 -9.57 -10.72
CA LEU A 206 -0.69 -8.67 -10.02
C LEU A 206 -1.60 -7.88 -10.97
N SER A 207 -1.26 -7.79 -12.26
CA SER A 207 -2.16 -7.15 -13.23
C SER A 207 -3.34 -8.04 -13.64
N ASN A 208 -3.20 -9.36 -13.50
CA ASN A 208 -4.23 -10.34 -13.88
C ASN A 208 -4.33 -11.50 -12.87
N PRO A 209 -4.52 -11.23 -11.56
CA PRO A 209 -4.47 -12.28 -10.55
C PRO A 209 -5.67 -13.22 -10.65
N GLN A 210 -5.44 -14.49 -10.29
CA GLN A 210 -6.47 -15.53 -10.27
C GLN A 210 -7.67 -15.12 -9.41
N ALA A 211 -7.42 -14.45 -8.31
CA ALA A 211 -8.46 -13.98 -7.39
C ALA A 211 -9.47 -13.00 -8.05
N MET A 212 -9.11 -12.35 -9.17
CA MET A 212 -10.01 -11.45 -9.90
C MET A 212 -10.83 -12.15 -10.98
N LYS A 213 -10.60 -13.43 -11.27
CA LYS A 213 -11.42 -14.19 -12.20
C LYS A 213 -12.75 -14.57 -11.55
N LEU A 214 -13.84 -14.55 -12.30
CA LEU A 214 -15.12 -15.06 -11.82
C LEU A 214 -15.04 -16.56 -11.65
N SER A 215 -15.55 -17.07 -10.53
CA SER A 215 -15.66 -18.51 -10.32
C SER A 215 -16.76 -19.09 -11.17
N VAL A 216 -16.48 -20.19 -11.87
CA VAL A 216 -17.47 -20.97 -12.60
C VAL A 216 -18.44 -21.70 -11.64
N GLU A 217 -18.00 -21.97 -10.41
CA GLU A 217 -18.76 -22.68 -9.38
C GLU A 217 -19.60 -21.79 -8.45
N GLY A 218 -19.67 -20.48 -8.74
CA GLY A 218 -20.58 -19.55 -8.07
C GLY A 218 -20.07 -18.86 -6.80
N SER A 219 -18.97 -19.30 -6.19
CA SER A 219 -18.38 -18.59 -5.06
C SER A 219 -17.25 -17.65 -5.51
N ASN A 220 -17.41 -16.36 -5.22
CA ASN A 220 -16.38 -15.36 -5.45
C ASN A 220 -15.50 -15.08 -4.21
N ALA A 221 -15.66 -15.86 -3.15
CA ALA A 221 -14.90 -15.72 -1.92
C ALA A 221 -13.42 -16.06 -2.14
N LEU A 222 -12.55 -15.40 -1.37
CA LEU A 222 -11.15 -15.79 -1.23
C LEU A 222 -11.05 -17.09 -0.42
N SER A 223 -9.94 -17.83 -0.54
CA SER A 223 -9.88 -19.22 -0.05
C SER A 223 -9.72 -19.39 1.47
N GLY A 224 -9.48 -18.30 2.22
CA GLY A 224 -9.37 -18.34 3.68
C GLY A 224 -8.09 -19.01 4.20
N THR A 225 -7.01 -18.99 3.41
CA THR A 225 -5.73 -19.54 3.87
C THR A 225 -5.11 -18.66 4.94
N GLU A 226 -4.57 -19.28 5.99
CA GLU A 226 -3.87 -18.60 7.08
C GLU A 226 -2.74 -19.45 7.66
N GLY A 227 -1.97 -18.87 8.57
CA GLY A 227 -0.86 -19.52 9.27
C GLY A 227 0.49 -19.34 8.60
N SER A 228 1.28 -20.40 8.52
CA SER A 228 2.59 -20.38 7.86
C SER A 228 2.42 -20.68 6.37
N VAL A 229 2.43 -19.63 5.55
CA VAL A 229 2.39 -19.73 4.09
C VAL A 229 3.77 -19.48 3.49
N LEU A 230 4.00 -19.94 2.26
CA LEU A 230 5.31 -19.79 1.60
C LEU A 230 5.58 -18.35 1.17
N ASP A 231 4.54 -17.61 0.80
CA ASP A 231 4.67 -16.24 0.31
C ASP A 231 3.51 -15.41 0.87
N PRO A 232 3.72 -14.73 2.02
CA PRO A 232 2.65 -14.10 2.78
C PRO A 232 2.14 -12.82 2.15
N VAL A 233 0.83 -12.73 2.04
CA VAL A 233 0.10 -11.52 1.64
C VAL A 233 -1.01 -11.24 2.65
N VAL A 234 -1.58 -10.04 2.60
CA VAL A 234 -2.84 -9.72 3.27
C VAL A 234 -3.83 -9.25 2.22
N SER A 235 -4.96 -9.93 2.15
CA SER A 235 -6.03 -9.61 1.23
C SER A 235 -7.38 -9.84 1.88
N ILE A 236 -8.24 -8.83 1.83
CA ILE A 236 -9.63 -8.88 2.31
C ILE A 236 -10.53 -8.49 1.15
N ARG A 237 -11.60 -9.27 0.92
CA ARG A 237 -12.63 -8.97 -0.08
C ARG A 237 -13.97 -8.73 0.60
N ARG A 238 -14.67 -7.69 0.12
CA ARG A 238 -16.05 -7.38 0.46
C ARG A 238 -16.85 -7.10 -0.79
N THR A 239 -18.07 -7.64 -0.85
CA THR A 239 -19.02 -7.30 -1.91
C THR A 239 -19.88 -6.12 -1.47
N ILE A 240 -20.04 -5.12 -2.34
CA ILE A 240 -20.88 -3.95 -2.12
C ILE A 240 -21.96 -3.85 -3.21
N ARG A 241 -23.12 -3.33 -2.84
CA ARG A 241 -24.24 -3.10 -3.76
C ARG A 241 -24.59 -1.63 -3.78
N LEU A 242 -24.53 -1.01 -4.96
CA LEU A 242 -24.74 0.42 -5.15
C LEU A 242 -25.91 0.68 -6.11
N ALA A 243 -26.95 1.35 -5.61
CA ALA A 243 -27.99 1.92 -6.46
C ALA A 243 -27.44 3.06 -7.31
N PRO A 244 -28.16 3.50 -8.36
CA PRO A 244 -27.79 4.69 -9.13
C PRO A 244 -27.57 5.91 -8.23
N GLY A 245 -26.43 6.60 -8.36
CA GLY A 245 -26.06 7.76 -7.57
C GLY A 245 -25.55 7.45 -6.15
N GLU A 246 -25.63 6.20 -5.67
CA GLU A 246 -25.20 5.81 -4.34
C GLU A 246 -23.67 5.76 -4.21
N SER A 247 -23.20 6.01 -2.99
CA SER A 247 -21.78 5.94 -2.64
C SER A 247 -21.59 5.11 -1.38
N VAL A 248 -20.47 4.39 -1.33
CA VAL A 248 -19.98 3.69 -0.14
C VAL A 248 -18.56 4.16 0.17
N THR A 249 -18.18 4.12 1.42
CA THR A 249 -16.79 4.37 1.84
C THR A 249 -16.19 3.10 2.44
N VAL A 250 -15.00 2.76 1.99
CA VAL A 250 -14.19 1.64 2.47
C VAL A 250 -12.93 2.21 3.09
N ASP A 251 -12.67 1.89 4.34
CA ASP A 251 -11.43 2.22 5.02
C ASP A 251 -10.54 0.98 5.11
N ILE A 252 -9.39 1.03 4.47
CA ILE A 252 -8.33 0.03 4.59
C ILE A 252 -7.28 0.63 5.54
N VAL A 253 -7.05 -0.04 6.67
CA VAL A 253 -6.07 0.41 7.66
C VAL A 253 -5.04 -0.69 7.86
N SER A 254 -3.78 -0.32 7.76
CA SER A 254 -2.67 -1.21 8.06
C SER A 254 -1.72 -0.53 9.03
N GLY A 255 -1.12 -1.30 9.93
CA GLY A 255 -0.22 -0.72 10.91
C GLY A 255 0.57 -1.75 11.69
N MET A 256 1.43 -1.25 12.55
CA MET A 256 2.35 -2.05 13.36
C MET A 256 2.18 -1.74 14.84
N ALA A 257 2.34 -2.77 15.66
CA ALA A 257 2.43 -2.62 17.11
C ALA A 257 3.40 -3.64 17.70
N GLU A 258 3.81 -3.36 18.95
CA GLU A 258 4.81 -4.17 19.66
C GLU A 258 4.23 -5.49 20.20
N THR A 259 2.90 -5.58 20.36
CA THR A 259 2.24 -6.76 20.93
C THR A 259 0.91 -7.04 20.23
N ARG A 260 0.47 -8.31 20.23
CA ARG A 260 -0.83 -8.70 19.69
C ARG A 260 -2.00 -7.94 20.34
N ALA A 261 -1.94 -7.70 21.65
CA ALA A 261 -2.99 -6.97 22.37
C ALA A 261 -3.11 -5.51 21.92
N LYS A 262 -1.97 -4.80 21.77
CA LYS A 262 -1.95 -3.45 21.22
C LYS A 262 -2.47 -3.42 19.78
N THR A 263 -2.11 -4.42 18.97
CA THR A 263 -2.57 -4.54 17.58
C THR A 263 -4.09 -4.69 17.51
N LEU A 264 -4.68 -5.55 18.33
CA LEU A 264 -6.14 -5.70 18.41
C LEU A 264 -6.81 -4.41 18.89
N GLY A 265 -6.21 -3.69 19.84
CA GLY A 265 -6.70 -2.37 20.25
C GLY A 265 -6.72 -1.35 19.12
N LEU A 266 -5.71 -1.36 18.22
CA LEU A 266 -5.71 -0.52 17.03
C LEU A 266 -6.78 -0.95 16.02
N VAL A 267 -6.97 -2.25 15.80
CA VAL A 267 -8.05 -2.77 14.96
C VAL A 267 -9.41 -2.28 15.44
N GLU A 268 -9.71 -2.39 16.74
CA GLU A 268 -10.94 -1.89 17.33
C GLU A 268 -11.07 -0.37 17.17
N LYS A 269 -10.00 0.37 17.44
CA LYS A 269 -9.98 1.84 17.32
C LYS A 269 -10.37 2.29 15.91
N TYR A 270 -9.77 1.69 14.87
CA TYR A 270 -9.94 2.15 13.49
C TYR A 270 -11.11 1.52 12.73
N ARG A 271 -11.87 0.64 13.36
CA ARG A 271 -13.23 0.27 12.91
C ARG A 271 -14.22 1.41 13.11
N ASP A 272 -13.98 2.29 14.10
CA ASP A 272 -14.80 3.47 14.31
C ASP A 272 -14.45 4.54 13.26
N ARG A 273 -15.45 4.88 12.44
CA ARG A 273 -15.34 5.91 11.40
C ARG A 273 -14.85 7.25 11.93
N ARG A 274 -15.30 7.66 13.14
CA ARG A 274 -14.94 8.95 13.73
C ARG A 274 -13.44 9.03 14.01
N LEU A 275 -12.86 7.92 14.46
CA LEU A 275 -11.44 7.85 14.75
C LEU A 275 -10.62 7.79 13.45
N ALA A 276 -11.14 7.11 12.40
CA ALA A 276 -10.57 7.16 11.07
C ALA A 276 -10.64 8.58 10.43
N ASP A 277 -11.75 9.31 10.60
CA ASP A 277 -11.86 10.71 10.15
C ASP A 277 -10.81 11.62 10.81
N ARG A 278 -10.53 11.38 12.08
CA ARG A 278 -9.54 12.14 12.85
C ARG A 278 -8.12 12.01 12.27
N VAL A 279 -7.76 10.88 11.66
CA VAL A 279 -6.43 10.67 11.05
C VAL A 279 -6.11 11.77 10.03
N PHE A 280 -7.04 12.07 9.12
CA PHE A 280 -6.82 13.08 8.08
C PHE A 280 -6.65 14.49 8.66
N ASN A 281 -7.47 14.83 9.68
CA ASN A 281 -7.39 16.13 10.35
C ASN A 281 -6.06 16.30 11.07
N LEU A 282 -5.64 15.27 11.81
CA LEU A 282 -4.37 15.30 12.55
C LEU A 282 -3.16 15.25 11.63
N ALA A 283 -3.20 14.49 10.53
CA ALA A 283 -2.11 14.45 9.54
C ALA A 283 -1.86 15.83 8.95
N TRP A 284 -2.93 16.59 8.63
CA TRP A 284 -2.79 17.97 8.16
C TRP A 284 -2.15 18.87 9.20
N THR A 285 -2.65 18.86 10.44
CA THR A 285 -2.09 19.68 11.53
C THR A 285 -0.62 19.33 11.80
N HIS A 286 -0.29 18.04 11.78
CA HIS A 286 1.07 17.55 12.01
C HIS A 286 2.03 18.04 10.93
N SER A 287 1.63 17.96 9.68
CA SER A 287 2.44 18.42 8.54
C SER A 287 2.74 19.91 8.62
N GLU A 288 1.72 20.74 8.92
CA GLU A 288 1.89 22.19 9.13
C GLU A 288 2.85 22.54 10.28
N LEU A 289 2.73 21.81 11.39
CA LEU A 289 3.61 22.00 12.55
C LEU A 289 5.05 21.57 12.23
N THR A 290 5.24 20.49 11.50
CA THR A 290 6.56 20.00 11.09
C THR A 290 7.27 21.02 10.19
N LEU A 291 6.58 21.55 9.18
CA LEU A 291 7.15 22.59 8.31
C LEU A 291 7.57 23.83 9.12
N ARG A 292 6.74 24.28 10.06
CA ARG A 292 7.08 25.41 10.94
C ARG A 292 8.31 25.13 11.81
N GLN A 293 8.43 23.93 12.35
CA GLN A 293 9.58 23.54 13.20
C GLN A 293 10.92 23.58 12.46
N ILE A 294 10.91 23.22 11.16
CA ILE A 294 12.12 23.26 10.33
C ILE A 294 12.28 24.57 9.54
N ASN A 295 11.44 25.58 9.80
CA ASN A 295 11.38 26.86 9.07
C ASN A 295 11.24 26.68 7.56
N ALA A 296 10.54 25.65 7.09
CA ALA A 296 10.25 25.39 5.69
C ALA A 296 8.88 25.95 5.29
N THR A 297 8.79 26.41 4.06
CA THR A 297 7.54 26.84 3.43
C THR A 297 6.90 25.68 2.68
N GLN A 298 5.64 25.86 2.25
CA GLN A 298 4.96 24.92 1.37
C GLN A 298 5.70 24.73 0.03
N ALA A 299 6.32 25.78 -0.49
CA ALA A 299 7.13 25.69 -1.71
C ALA A 299 8.39 24.83 -1.50
N ASP A 300 9.02 24.93 -0.33
CA ASP A 300 10.14 24.05 0.04
C ASP A 300 9.69 22.58 0.14
N ALA A 301 8.55 22.31 0.76
CA ALA A 301 7.99 20.96 0.84
C ALA A 301 7.72 20.35 -0.54
N GLN A 302 7.17 21.14 -1.48
CA GLN A 302 6.98 20.72 -2.86
C GLN A 302 8.31 20.45 -3.58
N LEU A 303 9.33 21.27 -3.34
CA LEU A 303 10.68 21.05 -3.88
C LEU A 303 11.27 19.74 -3.35
N TYR A 304 11.18 19.50 -2.03
CA TYR A 304 11.65 18.25 -1.41
C TYR A 304 10.92 17.03 -1.98
N GLY A 305 9.61 17.10 -2.16
CA GLY A 305 8.82 16.03 -2.79
C GLY A 305 9.30 15.68 -4.22
N ARG A 306 9.64 16.70 -5.03
CA ARG A 306 10.20 16.46 -6.38
C ARG A 306 11.60 15.83 -6.33
N LEU A 307 12.43 16.21 -5.37
CA LEU A 307 13.78 15.68 -5.22
C LEU A 307 13.75 14.21 -4.76
N VAL A 308 12.78 13.83 -3.94
CA VAL A 308 12.64 12.46 -3.40
C VAL A 308 12.55 11.42 -4.52
N GLY A 309 11.80 11.67 -5.58
CA GLY A 309 11.71 10.77 -6.73
C GLY A 309 13.08 10.44 -7.33
N SER A 310 13.98 11.44 -7.40
CA SER A 310 15.33 11.26 -7.92
C SER A 310 16.30 10.57 -6.93
N VAL A 311 15.94 10.51 -5.65
CA VAL A 311 16.72 9.79 -4.61
C VAL A 311 16.25 8.34 -4.51
N VAL A 312 14.94 8.11 -4.56
CA VAL A 312 14.33 6.77 -4.40
C VAL A 312 14.50 5.91 -5.65
N TYR A 313 14.38 6.53 -6.83
CA TYR A 313 14.58 5.85 -8.12
C TYR A 313 15.85 6.34 -8.81
N ALA A 314 16.57 5.41 -9.44
CA ALA A 314 17.76 5.74 -10.20
C ALA A 314 17.43 6.69 -11.37
N ASN A 315 17.89 7.94 -11.27
CA ASN A 315 17.63 8.95 -12.29
C ASN A 315 18.82 9.08 -13.25
N ALA A 316 18.64 8.58 -14.48
CA ALA A 316 19.66 8.62 -15.51
C ALA A 316 20.07 10.07 -15.89
N SER A 317 19.17 11.07 -15.75
CA SER A 317 19.48 12.46 -16.07
C SER A 317 20.44 13.12 -15.06
N LEU A 318 20.58 12.55 -13.86
CA LEU A 318 21.55 12.99 -12.85
C LEU A 318 22.91 12.30 -13.00
N ARG A 319 23.05 11.36 -13.92
CA ARG A 319 24.35 10.72 -14.20
C ARG A 319 25.17 11.55 -15.16
N THR A 320 26.47 11.52 -14.95
CA THR A 320 27.44 12.12 -15.89
C THR A 320 27.34 11.51 -17.26
N ASP A 321 27.57 12.32 -18.32
CA ASP A 321 27.62 11.85 -19.70
C ASP A 321 28.52 10.60 -19.82
N PRO A 322 28.08 9.51 -20.45
CA PRO A 322 28.84 8.28 -20.65
C PRO A 322 30.24 8.54 -21.24
N LYS A 323 30.38 9.53 -22.11
CA LYS A 323 31.68 9.93 -22.69
C LYS A 323 32.69 10.44 -21.64
N ILE A 324 32.21 11.00 -20.53
CA ILE A 324 33.03 11.44 -19.40
C ILE A 324 33.34 10.24 -18.50
N ILE A 325 32.35 9.38 -18.24
CA ILE A 325 32.50 8.18 -17.41
C ILE A 325 33.57 7.25 -18.01
N VAL A 326 33.55 7.02 -19.31
CA VAL A 326 34.53 6.17 -20.01
C VAL A 326 35.96 6.70 -19.88
N LYS A 327 36.13 8.00 -19.70
CA LYS A 327 37.47 8.63 -19.46
C LYS A 327 37.98 8.48 -18.02
N ASN A 328 37.14 8.03 -17.11
CA ASN A 328 37.54 7.82 -15.72
C ASN A 328 38.30 6.50 -15.58
N HIS A 329 39.57 6.57 -15.32
CA HIS A 329 40.46 5.42 -15.08
C HIS A 329 40.89 5.31 -13.61
N ARG A 330 40.30 6.10 -12.70
CA ARG A 330 40.66 6.11 -11.29
C ARG A 330 39.78 5.14 -10.50
N GLY A 331 40.42 4.26 -9.76
CA GLY A 331 39.75 3.44 -8.75
C GLY A 331 39.46 4.23 -7.45
N GLN A 332 38.84 3.57 -6.49
CA GLN A 332 38.44 4.15 -5.19
C GLN A 332 39.63 4.85 -4.46
N SER A 333 40.79 4.21 -4.42
CA SER A 333 41.99 4.78 -3.79
C SER A 333 42.46 6.09 -4.45
N GLY A 334 42.23 6.25 -5.73
CA GLY A 334 42.52 7.47 -6.48
C GLY A 334 41.58 8.64 -6.15
N LEU A 335 40.40 8.36 -5.61
CA LEU A 335 39.41 9.36 -5.18
C LEU A 335 39.70 9.93 -3.79
N TRP A 336 40.41 9.18 -2.93
CA TRP A 336 40.74 9.62 -1.57
C TRP A 336 41.63 10.88 -1.55
N GLY A 337 42.50 11.04 -2.54
CA GLY A 337 43.32 12.25 -2.70
C GLY A 337 42.49 13.53 -2.97
N TYR A 338 41.20 13.37 -3.30
CA TYR A 338 40.24 14.46 -3.50
C TYR A 338 39.20 14.56 -2.39
N ALA A 339 39.46 13.94 -1.23
CA ALA A 339 38.55 13.86 -0.09
C ALA A 339 37.19 13.22 -0.43
N ILE A 340 37.14 12.37 -1.44
CA ILE A 340 35.93 11.59 -1.82
C ILE A 340 36.10 10.17 -1.25
N SER A 341 35.31 9.85 -0.21
CA SER A 341 35.19 8.48 0.31
C SER A 341 34.08 7.76 -0.40
N GLY A 342 34.34 6.55 -0.90
CA GLY A 342 33.34 5.68 -1.55
C GLY A 342 32.65 4.78 -0.56
#